data_a86747d18d204c38f491b3303730684a
#
_entry.id   a86747d18d204c38f491b3303730684a
#
_cell.length_a   1.000
_cell.length_b   1.000
_cell.length_c   1.000
_cell.angle_alpha   90.00
_cell.angle_beta   90.00
_cell.angle_gamma   90.00
#
_symmetry.space_group_name_H-M   'P 1'
#
loop_
_entity.id
_entity.type
_entity.pdbx_description
1 polymer ?
#
loop_
_entity_poly.entity_id
_entity_poly.type
_entity_poly.pdbx_seq_one_letter_code
_entity_poly.pdbx_strand_id
1 'polypeptide(L)'
;MDTQNVFAPRGGKAEIEEGAEFSPKFDSDGLIPAMAMDATTREPLMLAYMNEESLRRTLEIGEAVYWSRSRKEFWHKGATSGHIQKIVEIRTDCDQDALVLLVEQIGAGACHTGRNSCFYRKVVPGTTKLVMTGGAKSFDPAAVYGKP
;
A
#
# COMPACT_ATOMS: atom_id res chain seq x y z
N MET A 1 -16.85 15.64 14.65
CA MET A 1 -15.96 14.55 15.02
C MET A 1 -14.57 15.04 15.24
N ASP A 2 -14.07 14.65 16.30
CA ASP A 2 -12.75 15.00 16.69
C ASP A 2 -11.71 14.44 15.72
N THR A 3 -10.82 15.28 15.28
CA THR A 3 -9.73 14.89 14.40
C THR A 3 -8.52 14.43 15.21
N GLN A 4 -8.74 14.02 16.46
CA GLN A 4 -7.64 13.58 17.29
C GLN A 4 -6.83 12.49 16.63
N ASN A 5 -5.56 12.59 16.90
CA ASN A 5 -4.61 11.60 16.49
C ASN A 5 -4.93 10.26 17.17
N VAL A 6 -5.27 9.25 16.39
CA VAL A 6 -5.56 7.91 16.91
C VAL A 6 -4.29 7.13 17.21
N PHE A 7 -3.14 7.65 16.84
CA PHE A 7 -1.86 6.98 17.03
C PHE A 7 -1.20 7.43 18.33
N ALA A 8 -0.51 6.51 18.97
CA ALA A 8 0.22 6.81 20.19
C ALA A 8 1.38 7.77 19.89
N PRO A 9 1.72 8.65 20.83
CA PRO A 9 2.92 9.46 20.67
C PRO A 9 4.16 8.58 20.69
N ARG A 10 5.19 8.99 19.96
CA ARG A 10 6.44 8.23 19.91
C ARG A 10 7.16 8.32 21.23
N GLY A 11 7.37 7.19 21.86
CA GLY A 11 8.09 7.07 23.12
C GLY A 11 9.56 6.78 22.92
N GLY A 12 10.17 6.15 23.92
CA GLY A 12 11.56 5.72 23.84
C GLY A 12 11.74 4.52 22.94
N LYS A 13 13.02 4.17 22.70
CA LYS A 13 13.39 3.06 21.80
C LYS A 13 12.71 1.74 22.18
N ALA A 14 12.71 1.40 23.45
CA ALA A 14 12.12 0.14 23.90
C ALA A 14 10.59 0.13 23.67
N GLU A 15 9.94 1.24 23.88
CA GLU A 15 8.50 1.35 23.66
C GLU A 15 8.15 1.24 22.16
N ILE A 16 8.98 1.82 21.32
CA ILE A 16 8.78 1.76 19.87
C ILE A 16 9.03 0.35 19.36
N GLU A 17 10.12 -0.29 19.79
CA GLU A 17 10.54 -1.57 19.23
C GLU A 17 9.85 -2.77 19.85
N GLU A 18 9.43 -2.67 21.11
CA GLU A 18 8.91 -3.83 21.84
C GLU A 18 7.56 -3.57 22.50
N GLY A 19 7.05 -2.35 22.45
CA GLY A 19 5.77 -2.01 23.05
C GLY A 19 4.58 -2.48 22.22
N ALA A 20 3.40 -2.24 22.77
CA ALA A 20 2.13 -2.67 22.14
C ALA A 20 1.37 -1.53 21.46
N GLU A 21 1.90 -0.32 21.48
CA GLU A 21 1.20 0.82 20.89
C GLU A 21 1.70 1.12 19.48
N PHE A 22 0.76 1.37 18.59
CA PHE A 22 1.11 1.79 17.23
C PHE A 22 1.41 3.29 17.23
N SER A 23 2.67 3.61 16.98
CA SER A 23 3.15 5.00 16.93
C SER A 23 3.94 5.21 15.63
N PRO A 24 3.26 5.27 14.49
CA PRO A 24 3.94 5.35 13.20
C PRO A 24 4.77 6.62 13.09
N LYS A 25 5.92 6.48 12.44
CA LYS A 25 6.79 7.61 12.15
C LYS A 25 6.63 8.00 10.69
N PHE A 26 6.13 9.20 10.49
CA PHE A 26 6.02 9.79 9.15
C PHE A 26 7.30 10.56 8.84
N ASP A 27 7.65 10.62 7.55
CA ASP A 27 8.84 11.34 7.12
C ASP A 27 8.60 12.87 7.16
N SER A 28 9.59 13.64 6.68
CA SER A 28 9.50 15.10 6.70
C SER A 28 8.35 15.65 5.85
N ASP A 29 7.83 14.87 4.92
CA ASP A 29 6.67 15.23 4.10
C ASP A 29 5.36 14.71 4.70
N GLY A 30 5.42 14.10 5.87
CA GLY A 30 4.26 13.55 6.54
C GLY A 30 3.79 12.22 5.94
N LEU A 31 4.69 11.46 5.33
CA LEU A 31 4.36 10.23 4.61
C LEU A 31 5.04 9.01 5.20
N ILE A 32 4.40 7.86 5.07
CA ILE A 32 4.95 6.57 5.43
C ILE A 32 4.76 5.63 4.25
N PRO A 33 5.79 4.88 3.85
CA PRO A 33 5.65 3.92 2.75
C PRO A 33 4.84 2.71 3.19
N ALA A 34 4.02 2.20 2.27
CA ALA A 34 3.15 1.06 2.51
C ALA A 34 3.24 0.10 1.33
N MET A 35 3.76 -1.09 1.58
CA MET A 35 3.84 -2.16 0.60
C MET A 35 2.59 -3.03 0.73
N ALA A 36 1.79 -3.10 -0.34
CA ALA A 36 0.66 -4.01 -0.36
C ALA A 36 1.12 -5.37 -0.90
N MET A 37 0.81 -6.41 -0.16
CA MET A 37 1.12 -7.80 -0.52
C MET A 37 -0.16 -8.62 -0.47
N ASP A 38 -0.26 -9.60 -1.36
CA ASP A 38 -1.38 -10.52 -1.32
C ASP A 38 -1.33 -11.33 -0.03
N ALA A 39 -2.43 -11.36 0.71
CA ALA A 39 -2.47 -12.03 2.01
C ALA A 39 -2.31 -13.55 1.91
N THR A 40 -2.66 -14.13 0.77
CA THR A 40 -2.59 -15.58 0.56
C THR A 40 -1.26 -15.99 -0.05
N THR A 41 -0.88 -15.37 -1.17
CA THR A 41 0.33 -15.76 -1.92
C THR A 41 1.60 -15.11 -1.41
N ARG A 42 1.47 -13.99 -0.69
CA ARG A 42 2.58 -13.16 -0.23
C ARG A 42 3.32 -12.48 -1.38
N GLU A 43 2.71 -12.42 -2.56
CA GLU A 43 3.27 -11.66 -3.67
C GLU A 43 3.20 -10.16 -3.38
N PRO A 44 4.27 -9.40 -3.65
CA PRO A 44 4.19 -7.96 -3.58
C PRO A 44 3.29 -7.43 -4.70
N LEU A 45 2.34 -6.58 -4.35
CA LEU A 45 1.38 -6.06 -5.32
C LEU A 45 1.72 -4.65 -5.76
N MET A 46 2.00 -3.77 -4.84
CA MET A 46 2.34 -2.39 -5.14
C MET A 46 2.95 -1.71 -3.92
N LEU A 47 3.67 -0.63 -4.16
CA LEU A 47 4.17 0.25 -3.10
C LEU A 47 3.55 1.63 -3.30
N ALA A 48 2.99 2.17 -2.24
CA ALA A 48 2.43 3.52 -2.25
C ALA A 48 2.75 4.19 -0.92
N TYR A 49 2.17 5.37 -0.70
CA TYR A 49 2.42 6.14 0.51
C TYR A 49 1.10 6.46 1.19
N MET A 50 1.18 6.64 2.50
CA MET A 50 0.05 7.09 3.30
C MET A 50 0.49 8.31 4.11
N ASN A 51 -0.42 9.26 4.29
CA ASN A 51 -0.25 10.27 5.32
C ASN A 51 -1.04 9.83 6.56
N GLU A 52 -1.00 10.61 7.61
CA GLU A 52 -1.68 10.26 8.85
C GLU A 52 -3.18 10.03 8.64
N GLU A 53 -3.80 10.89 7.87
CA GLU A 53 -5.24 10.80 7.61
C GLU A 53 -5.61 9.57 6.77
N SER A 54 -4.85 9.29 5.71
CA SER A 54 -5.13 8.10 4.88
C SER A 54 -4.91 6.81 5.66
N LEU A 55 -3.89 6.77 6.53
CA LEU A 55 -3.67 5.62 7.39
C LEU A 55 -4.82 5.44 8.38
N ARG A 56 -5.26 6.54 8.98
CA ARG A 56 -6.41 6.52 9.89
C ARG A 56 -7.66 5.98 9.18
N ARG A 57 -7.92 6.44 7.96
CA ARG A 57 -9.05 5.97 7.17
C ARG A 57 -8.93 4.49 6.83
N THR A 58 -7.72 4.04 6.49
CA THR A 58 -7.48 2.64 6.22
C THR A 58 -7.84 1.76 7.43
N LEU A 59 -7.42 2.18 8.61
CA LEU A 59 -7.77 1.45 9.84
C LEU A 59 -9.26 1.47 10.12
N GLU A 60 -9.91 2.59 9.83
CA GLU A 60 -11.33 2.76 10.10
C GLU A 60 -12.22 1.93 9.18
N ILE A 61 -11.94 1.95 7.87
CA ILE A 61 -12.82 1.28 6.91
C ILE A 61 -12.37 -0.14 6.53
N GLY A 62 -11.14 -0.51 6.85
CA GLY A 62 -10.63 -1.83 6.50
C GLY A 62 -10.27 -2.01 5.03
N GLU A 63 -10.11 -0.93 4.30
CA GLU A 63 -9.69 -0.92 2.91
C GLU A 63 -8.55 0.06 2.73
N ALA A 64 -7.63 -0.22 1.80
CA ALA A 64 -6.46 0.62 1.64
C ALA A 64 -6.81 1.99 1.05
N VAL A 65 -6.46 3.04 1.79
CA VAL A 65 -6.56 4.43 1.36
C VAL A 65 -5.15 5.00 1.40
N TYR A 66 -4.66 5.37 0.23
CA TYR A 66 -3.31 5.91 0.08
C TYR A 66 -3.35 7.42 -0.10
N TRP A 67 -2.17 8.03 -0.06
CA TRP A 67 -1.99 9.42 -0.43
C TRP A 67 -1.22 9.47 -1.74
N SER A 68 -1.82 10.08 -2.76
CA SER A 68 -1.15 10.26 -4.05
C SER A 68 -0.24 11.48 -3.98
N ARG A 69 1.07 11.24 -4.07
CA ARG A 69 2.06 12.32 -4.00
C ARG A 69 2.00 13.24 -5.22
N SER A 70 1.76 12.67 -6.37
CA SER A 70 1.73 13.44 -7.63
C SER A 70 0.46 14.27 -7.76
N ARG A 71 -0.68 13.73 -7.37
CA ARG A 71 -1.96 14.42 -7.48
C ARG A 71 -2.32 15.20 -6.22
N LYS A 72 -1.59 14.95 -5.12
CA LYS A 72 -1.82 15.58 -3.81
C LYS A 72 -3.25 15.41 -3.35
N GLU A 73 -3.73 14.17 -3.39
CA GLU A 73 -5.08 13.84 -2.97
C GLU A 73 -5.12 12.43 -2.39
N PHE A 74 -6.18 12.13 -1.66
CA PHE A 74 -6.42 10.79 -1.17
C PHE A 74 -6.74 9.86 -2.33
N TRP A 75 -6.29 8.64 -2.21
CA TRP A 75 -6.52 7.61 -3.21
C TRP A 75 -7.04 6.36 -2.51
N HIS A 76 -8.37 6.24 -2.46
CA HIS A 76 -9.03 5.03 -1.97
C HIS A 76 -8.93 3.98 -3.08
N LYS A 77 -8.01 3.03 -2.90
CA LYS A 77 -7.73 2.02 -3.92
C LYS A 77 -9.00 1.26 -4.29
N GLY A 78 -9.37 1.31 -5.56
CA GLY A 78 -10.52 0.59 -6.07
C GLY A 78 -11.85 1.32 -5.99
N ALA A 79 -11.90 2.54 -5.44
CA ALA A 79 -13.15 3.28 -5.34
C ALA A 79 -13.82 3.52 -6.69
N THR A 80 -13.01 3.70 -7.75
CA THR A 80 -13.52 3.90 -9.11
C THR A 80 -13.53 2.59 -9.91
N SER A 81 -12.44 1.83 -9.85
CA SER A 81 -12.26 0.63 -10.66
C SER A 81 -12.94 -0.62 -10.09
N GLY A 82 -13.29 -0.62 -8.82
CA GLY A 82 -13.78 -1.79 -8.12
C GLY A 82 -12.68 -2.72 -7.62
N HIS A 83 -11.41 -2.43 -7.92
CA HIS A 83 -10.27 -3.27 -7.53
C HIS A 83 -9.76 -2.85 -6.15
N ILE A 84 -10.61 -2.95 -5.14
CA ILE A 84 -10.27 -2.53 -3.78
C ILE A 84 -9.29 -3.51 -3.14
N GLN A 85 -8.62 -3.04 -2.09
CA GLN A 85 -7.72 -3.87 -1.29
C GLN A 85 -8.28 -3.96 0.12
N LYS A 86 -8.85 -5.10 0.46
CA LYS A 86 -9.36 -5.33 1.82
C LYS A 86 -8.21 -5.69 2.73
N ILE A 87 -8.11 -4.99 3.84
CA ILE A 87 -7.03 -5.19 4.79
C ILE A 87 -7.28 -6.48 5.58
N VAL A 88 -6.33 -7.39 5.54
CA VAL A 88 -6.32 -8.60 6.37
C VAL A 88 -5.43 -8.38 7.58
N GLU A 89 -4.27 -7.77 7.36
CA GLU A 89 -3.29 -7.56 8.41
C GLU A 89 -2.40 -6.39 8.03
N ILE A 90 -1.98 -5.60 9.01
CA ILE A 90 -1.00 -4.54 8.80
C ILE A 90 0.19 -4.82 9.70
N ARG A 91 1.37 -4.84 9.13
CA ARG A 91 2.62 -4.99 9.86
C ARG A 91 3.42 -3.72 9.76
N THR A 92 4.12 -3.40 10.83
CA THR A 92 5.08 -2.30 10.82
C THR A 92 6.46 -2.88 11.14
N ASP A 93 7.50 -2.17 10.73
CA ASP A 93 8.87 -2.60 11.01
C ASP A 93 9.31 -2.16 12.41
N CYS A 94 10.56 -2.44 12.76
CA CYS A 94 11.03 -2.27 14.13
C CYS A 94 10.96 -0.82 14.63
N ASP A 95 11.17 0.14 13.77
CA ASP A 95 11.09 1.57 14.14
C ASP A 95 9.79 2.24 13.69
N GLN A 96 8.85 1.46 13.18
CA GLN A 96 7.52 1.90 12.80
C GLN A 96 7.53 3.04 11.77
N ASP A 97 8.42 2.96 10.78
CA ASP A 97 8.48 3.94 9.71
C ASP A 97 8.17 3.34 8.33
N ALA A 98 7.71 2.10 8.29
CA ALA A 98 7.29 1.44 7.06
C ALA A 98 6.17 0.44 7.39
N LEU A 99 5.27 0.23 6.45
CA LEU A 99 4.14 -0.66 6.63
C LEU A 99 4.10 -1.73 5.55
N VAL A 100 3.66 -2.92 5.94
CA VAL A 100 3.25 -3.96 5.01
C VAL A 100 1.75 -4.17 5.22
N LEU A 101 0.99 -4.03 4.15
CA LEU A 101 -0.45 -4.30 4.16
C LEU A 101 -0.65 -5.66 3.52
N LEU A 102 -1.10 -6.64 4.31
CA LEU A 102 -1.54 -7.92 3.75
C LEU A 102 -2.99 -7.74 3.37
N VAL A 103 -3.28 -7.86 2.08
CA VAL A 103 -4.60 -7.52 1.55
C VAL A 103 -5.20 -8.65 0.73
N GLU A 104 -6.52 -8.65 0.67
CA GLU A 104 -7.26 -9.42 -0.31
C GLU A 104 -7.58 -8.44 -1.45
N GLN A 105 -6.95 -8.66 -2.60
CA GLN A 105 -7.17 -7.81 -3.78
C GLN A 105 -8.48 -8.22 -4.42
N ILE A 106 -9.46 -7.35 -4.37
CA ILE A 106 -10.75 -7.57 -5.01
C ILE A 106 -10.64 -7.11 -6.46
N GLY A 107 -11.31 -7.81 -7.36
CA GLY A 107 -11.26 -7.51 -8.77
C GLY A 107 -10.11 -8.22 -9.44
N ALA A 108 -9.64 -7.71 -10.58
CA ALA A 108 -8.76 -8.42 -11.47
C ALA A 108 -7.27 -8.16 -11.26
N GLY A 109 -6.87 -7.21 -10.41
CA GLY A 109 -5.45 -6.99 -10.15
C GLY A 109 -5.14 -5.60 -9.60
N ALA A 110 -3.93 -5.43 -9.12
CA ALA A 110 -3.50 -4.22 -8.43
C ALA A 110 -3.00 -3.13 -9.38
N CYS A 111 -2.35 -3.51 -10.47
CA CYS A 111 -1.66 -2.56 -11.33
C CYS A 111 -2.58 -1.97 -12.39
N HIS A 112 -2.47 -0.67 -12.62
CA HIS A 112 -3.23 0.01 -13.68
C HIS A 112 -2.87 -0.48 -15.09
N THR A 113 -1.74 -1.20 -15.23
CA THR A 113 -1.37 -1.82 -16.51
C THR A 113 -2.18 -3.08 -16.81
N GLY A 114 -3.02 -3.53 -15.89
CA GLY A 114 -3.83 -4.73 -16.04
C GLY A 114 -3.21 -5.99 -15.47
N ARG A 115 -2.05 -5.87 -14.85
CA ARG A 115 -1.37 -7.02 -14.24
C ARG A 115 -1.73 -7.16 -12.78
N ASN A 116 -1.60 -8.37 -12.24
CA ASN A 116 -1.92 -8.64 -10.84
C ASN A 116 -1.05 -7.84 -9.88
N SER A 117 0.19 -7.57 -10.27
CA SER A 117 1.15 -6.85 -9.45
C SER A 117 1.79 -5.74 -10.26
N CYS A 118 2.15 -4.66 -9.60
CA CYS A 118 2.99 -3.62 -10.21
C CYS A 118 4.42 -4.11 -10.41
N PHE A 119 4.82 -5.16 -9.69
CA PHE A 119 6.18 -5.72 -9.74
C PHE A 119 6.22 -6.93 -10.69
N TYR A 120 5.91 -6.68 -11.96
CA TYR A 120 5.79 -7.74 -12.97
C TYR A 120 7.05 -7.94 -13.83
N ARG A 121 8.13 -7.25 -13.50
CA ARG A 121 9.42 -7.43 -14.15
C ARG A 121 10.51 -7.54 -13.10
N LYS A 122 11.54 -8.30 -13.42
CA LYS A 122 12.70 -8.41 -12.54
C LYS A 122 13.97 -8.08 -13.30
N VAL A 123 14.96 -7.60 -12.57
CA VAL A 123 16.30 -7.34 -13.12
C VAL A 123 17.07 -8.64 -13.10
N VAL A 124 17.71 -8.97 -14.21
CA VAL A 124 18.62 -10.11 -14.25
C VAL A 124 19.90 -9.73 -13.51
N PRO A 125 20.28 -10.46 -12.43
CA PRO A 125 21.46 -10.10 -11.63
C PRO A 125 22.72 -9.97 -12.48
N GLY A 126 23.52 -8.93 -12.21
CA GLY A 126 24.74 -8.66 -12.94
C GLY A 126 24.54 -7.95 -14.27
N THR A 127 23.31 -7.57 -14.59
CA THR A 127 22.99 -6.88 -15.84
C THR A 127 22.02 -5.73 -15.57
N THR A 128 21.69 -5.00 -16.64
CA THR A 128 20.63 -3.98 -16.61
C THR A 128 19.40 -4.42 -17.39
N LYS A 129 19.25 -5.72 -17.58
CA LYS A 129 18.14 -6.28 -18.37
C LYS A 129 16.95 -6.62 -17.47
N LEU A 130 15.76 -6.45 -18.03
CA LEU A 130 14.50 -6.79 -17.35
C LEU A 130 13.87 -7.99 -18.05
N VAL A 131 13.30 -8.88 -17.26
CA VAL A 131 12.49 -9.98 -17.77
C VAL A 131 11.17 -10.01 -17.02
N MET A 132 10.14 -10.54 -17.67
CA MET A 132 8.81 -10.65 -17.06
C MET A 132 8.83 -11.69 -15.95
N THR A 133 8.15 -11.40 -14.85
CA THR A 133 8.02 -12.34 -13.73
C THR A 133 6.75 -13.15 -13.82
N GLY A 134 5.73 -12.63 -14.50
CA GLY A 134 4.40 -13.23 -14.52
C GLY A 134 3.81 -13.24 -15.91
N GLY A 135 2.58 -13.67 -15.95
CA GLY A 135 1.86 -13.86 -17.18
C GLY A 135 1.25 -12.59 -17.74
N ALA A 136 0.25 -12.81 -18.57
CA ALA A 136 -0.47 -11.75 -19.25
C ALA A 136 -1.25 -10.87 -18.28
N LYS A 137 -1.74 -9.76 -18.79
CA LYS A 137 -2.63 -8.88 -18.05
C LYS A 137 -3.90 -9.63 -17.66
N SER A 138 -4.38 -9.37 -16.45
CA SER A 138 -5.61 -9.98 -15.95
C SER A 138 -6.85 -9.20 -16.38
N PHE A 139 -6.69 -7.97 -16.84
CA PHE A 139 -7.77 -7.16 -17.40
C PHE A 139 -7.20 -6.15 -18.41
N ASP A 140 -8.10 -5.58 -19.24
CA ASP A 140 -7.72 -4.55 -20.19
C ASP A 140 -7.82 -3.17 -19.49
N PRO A 141 -6.70 -2.45 -19.31
CA PRO A 141 -6.73 -1.15 -18.66
C PRO A 141 -7.62 -0.14 -19.37
N ALA A 142 -7.70 -0.20 -20.70
CA ALA A 142 -8.54 0.71 -21.45
C ALA A 142 -10.02 0.51 -21.16
N ALA A 143 -10.44 -0.72 -20.86
CA ALA A 143 -11.82 -1.02 -20.52
C ALA A 143 -12.20 -0.51 -19.12
N VAL A 144 -11.22 -0.44 -18.19
CA VAL A 144 -11.47 -0.03 -16.81
C VAL A 144 -11.23 1.46 -16.60
N TYR A 145 -10.09 1.96 -17.10
CA TYR A 145 -9.64 3.35 -16.83
C TYR A 145 -9.85 4.28 -18.02
N GLY A 146 -10.33 3.75 -19.14
CA GLY A 146 -10.45 4.53 -20.38
C GLY A 146 -9.13 4.59 -21.14
N LYS A 147 -9.18 5.17 -22.32
CA LYS A 147 -7.99 5.31 -23.16
C LYS A 147 -7.10 6.42 -22.60
N PRO A 148 -5.78 6.24 -22.69
CA PRO A 148 -4.85 7.29 -22.25
C PRO A 148 -4.98 8.56 -23.07
#